data_e325e9d066551c48ee8fc71a33a1f7ad
#
_entry.id   e325e9d066551c48ee8fc71a33a1f7ad
#
_cell.length_a   1.000
_cell.length_b   1.000
_cell.length_c   1.000
_cell.angle_alpha   90.00
_cell.angle_beta   90.00
_cell.angle_gamma   90.00
#
_symmetry.space_group_name_H-M   'P 1'
#
loop_
_entity.id
_entity.type
_entity.pdbx_description
1 polymer ?
#
loop_
_entity_poly.entity_id
_entity_poly.type
_entity_poly.pdbx_seq_one_letter_code
_entity_poly.pdbx_strand_id
1 'polypeptide(L)'
;MAIDFFRENHYNMIDTRKNGCQHIKKTAVKERKVSMKKRMLAAILSGIMVITGISACSGNAATSSENSSASTTTTTTTTTKAETTAATTTTTTTATQNPEPAPAETKGDSVQFSQNLMPGWNLGNQLESNSDGTPSETAWGNPVITENLIKQVKAQGFKSIRIPVSYLSKIGAGPDYTIDSKWLDRVQEVVDMCIDNGLYAIINVHGDGYYSIKGGWLLCGEPASEQETIKAKYEKVWEQIANRFKNYDDHLVFESMNEVFDGSYGNPKPEYYNNINAYNQIFVDTVRKAGGNNNSRYLLIPGWNTDINFTTGDCDTYTMEAKFVIPNDSRIMISVHYYTPWEFCVDEGKDTFYKWGDSVKKFVKRRQSETLVNRQFDKLYNAFIKNGYGVVIGEYGANDRTSKDKSNTIYRAYFAEYVNYAAHQRNIVTVYWDNGYNGNHGFGLFDRTECTVTQPEIIKSIINGAKATTAPAAPTE
;
A
#
# COMPACT_ATOMS: atom_id res chain seq x y z
N MET A 1 -4.26 19.27 11.99
CA MET A 1 -5.16 18.44 11.14
C MET A 1 -4.48 17.14 10.67
N ALA A 2 -3.35 17.13 9.96
CA ALA A 2 -2.65 15.88 9.63
C ALA A 2 -2.11 15.13 10.87
N ILE A 3 -1.64 15.86 11.88
CA ILE A 3 -1.21 15.32 13.18
C ILE A 3 -2.40 14.73 13.95
N ASP A 4 -3.58 15.35 13.86
CA ASP A 4 -4.80 14.86 14.51
C ASP A 4 -5.35 13.62 13.79
N PHE A 5 -5.14 13.48 12.48
CA PHE A 5 -5.50 12.32 11.70
C PHE A 5 -4.73 11.05 12.16
N PHE A 6 -3.42 11.16 12.37
CA PHE A 6 -2.63 10.10 13.00
C PHE A 6 -3.00 9.90 14.47
N ARG A 7 -3.40 10.95 15.18
CA ARG A 7 -3.78 10.91 16.58
C ARG A 7 -5.05 10.13 16.85
N GLU A 8 -6.13 10.38 16.11
CA GLU A 8 -7.41 9.67 16.30
C GLU A 8 -7.32 8.19 15.91
N ASN A 9 -6.62 7.85 14.84
CA ASN A 9 -6.54 6.47 14.38
C ASN A 9 -5.62 5.58 15.24
N HIS A 10 -4.62 6.15 15.92
CA HIS A 10 -3.67 5.38 16.73
C HIS A 10 -3.99 5.34 18.23
N TYR A 11 -4.79 6.26 18.76
CA TYR A 11 -5.31 6.11 20.12
C TYR A 11 -6.15 4.83 20.26
N ASN A 12 -6.85 4.44 19.21
CA ASN A 12 -7.55 3.17 19.17
C ASN A 12 -6.62 1.94 19.12
N MET A 13 -5.39 2.07 18.60
CA MET A 13 -4.40 0.98 18.49
C MET A 13 -3.85 0.52 19.86
N ILE A 14 -3.61 1.46 20.79
CA ILE A 14 -3.01 1.15 22.09
C ILE A 14 -4.05 0.60 23.06
N ASP A 15 -5.28 1.10 23.02
CA ASP A 15 -6.35 0.66 23.90
C ASP A 15 -6.86 -0.73 23.55
N THR A 16 -6.87 -1.09 22.25
CA THR A 16 -7.23 -2.44 21.80
C THR A 16 -6.17 -3.49 22.14
N ARG A 17 -4.87 -3.17 22.09
CA ARG A 17 -3.79 -4.11 22.46
C ARG A 17 -3.70 -4.36 23.98
N LYS A 18 -3.98 -3.35 24.80
CA LYS A 18 -4.00 -3.51 26.27
C LYS A 18 -5.34 -4.03 26.81
N ASN A 19 -6.45 -3.70 26.17
CA ASN A 19 -7.79 -4.05 26.61
C ASN A 19 -8.35 -5.30 25.92
N GLY A 20 -7.79 -5.75 24.81
CA GLY A 20 -8.26 -6.94 24.08
C GLY A 20 -8.31 -8.19 24.95
N CYS A 21 -7.31 -8.39 25.83
CA CYS A 21 -7.27 -9.54 26.74
C CYS A 21 -8.20 -9.41 27.95
N GLN A 22 -8.54 -8.17 28.40
CA GLN A 22 -9.49 -7.96 29.50
C GLN A 22 -10.93 -7.74 29.03
N HIS A 23 -11.12 -7.14 27.83
CA HIS A 23 -12.45 -6.88 27.29
C HIS A 23 -13.09 -8.15 26.73
N ILE A 24 -12.34 -9.03 26.09
CA ILE A 24 -12.84 -10.34 25.63
C ILE A 24 -13.37 -11.17 26.81
N LYS A 25 -12.68 -11.14 27.96
CA LYS A 25 -13.18 -11.83 29.17
C LYS A 25 -14.43 -11.18 29.77
N LYS A 26 -14.54 -9.84 29.74
CA LYS A 26 -15.71 -9.12 30.27
C LYS A 26 -16.90 -9.18 29.31
N THR A 27 -16.69 -9.10 28.00
CA THR A 27 -17.77 -9.16 26.99
C THR A 27 -18.34 -10.57 26.88
N ALA A 28 -17.49 -11.61 26.86
CA ALA A 28 -17.96 -13.01 26.87
C ALA A 28 -18.76 -13.37 28.13
N VAL A 29 -18.39 -12.79 29.28
CA VAL A 29 -19.16 -12.96 30.54
C VAL A 29 -20.49 -12.19 30.52
N LYS A 30 -20.48 -10.98 29.87
CA LYS A 30 -21.70 -10.18 29.75
C LYS A 30 -22.67 -10.74 28.72
N GLU A 31 -22.18 -11.28 27.61
CA GLU A 31 -23.02 -11.97 26.61
C GLU A 31 -23.59 -13.31 27.13
N ARG A 32 -22.80 -14.09 27.89
CA ARG A 32 -23.33 -15.29 28.56
C ARG A 32 -24.43 -14.95 29.57
N LYS A 33 -24.29 -13.85 30.34
CA LYS A 33 -25.33 -13.39 31.28
C LYS A 33 -26.61 -12.88 30.56
N VAL A 34 -26.44 -12.18 29.42
CA VAL A 34 -27.58 -11.70 28.61
C VAL A 34 -28.27 -12.85 27.90
N SER A 35 -27.51 -13.81 27.35
CA SER A 35 -28.08 -15.02 26.74
C SER A 35 -28.81 -15.90 27.75
N MET A 36 -28.30 -16.05 28.97
CA MET A 36 -29.00 -16.77 30.04
C MET A 36 -30.27 -16.07 30.48
N LYS A 37 -30.27 -14.71 30.62
CA LYS A 37 -31.50 -13.95 30.92
C LYS A 37 -32.53 -14.00 29.79
N LYS A 38 -32.12 -13.96 28.52
CA LYS A 38 -33.01 -14.14 27.37
C LYS A 38 -33.62 -15.56 27.32
N ARG A 39 -32.83 -16.60 27.65
CA ARG A 39 -33.34 -18.00 27.72
C ARG A 39 -34.30 -18.22 28.90
N MET A 40 -34.09 -17.56 30.04
CA MET A 40 -35.05 -17.59 31.16
C MET A 40 -36.34 -16.81 30.85
N LEU A 41 -36.24 -15.68 30.12
CA LEU A 41 -37.42 -14.91 29.70
C LEU A 41 -38.23 -15.62 28.63
N ALA A 42 -37.58 -16.35 27.70
CA ALA A 42 -38.24 -17.18 26.69
C ALA A 42 -38.96 -18.39 27.31
N ALA A 43 -38.43 -18.96 28.39
CA ALA A 43 -39.07 -20.07 29.12
C ALA A 43 -40.29 -19.61 29.92
N ILE A 44 -40.38 -18.34 30.33
CA ILE A 44 -41.54 -17.79 31.05
C ILE A 44 -42.64 -17.34 30.08
N LEU A 45 -42.30 -16.98 28.82
CA LEU A 45 -43.26 -16.56 27.78
C LEU A 45 -43.86 -17.75 26.98
N SER A 46 -43.29 -18.95 27.07
CA SER A 46 -43.82 -20.15 26.39
C SER A 46 -44.93 -20.87 27.18
N GLY A 47 -45.35 -20.37 28.34
CA GLY A 47 -46.35 -20.96 29.19
C GLY A 47 -47.76 -20.38 29.10
N ILE A 48 -48.01 -19.34 28.30
CA ILE A 48 -49.31 -18.69 28.18
C ILE A 48 -49.58 -18.36 26.71
N MET A 49 -50.14 -19.25 25.95
CA MET A 49 -51.08 -19.02 24.83
C MET A 49 -51.43 -20.35 24.15
N VAL A 50 -52.38 -21.02 24.73
CA VAL A 50 -53.29 -21.89 24.00
C VAL A 50 -54.67 -21.26 24.24
N ILE A 51 -55.42 -21.14 23.17
CA ILE A 51 -56.85 -20.90 23.05
C ILE A 51 -57.22 -19.61 22.26
N THR A 52 -57.99 -19.94 21.22
CA THR A 52 -58.83 -19.19 20.29
C THR A 52 -58.10 -18.76 18.99
N GLY A 53 -58.43 -19.20 17.82
CA GLY A 53 -59.64 -19.83 17.28
C GLY A 53 -60.21 -18.99 16.13
N ILE A 54 -60.18 -19.58 14.93
CA ILE A 54 -61.24 -19.47 13.92
C ILE A 54 -61.21 -18.27 12.91
N SER A 55 -61.07 -18.65 11.63
CA SER A 55 -61.87 -18.24 10.42
C SER A 55 -61.54 -16.87 9.79
N ALA A 56 -61.54 -16.69 8.55
CA ALA A 56 -61.99 -17.29 7.31
C ALA A 56 -61.42 -16.50 6.12
N CYS A 57 -61.09 -17.21 5.09
CA CYS A 57 -61.66 -17.20 3.73
C CYS A 57 -61.47 -15.99 2.79
N SER A 58 -60.94 -16.35 1.68
CA SER A 58 -61.38 -16.10 0.29
C SER A 58 -60.96 -14.72 -0.30
N GLY A 59 -60.59 -14.61 -1.50
CA GLY A 59 -60.65 -15.37 -2.72
C GLY A 59 -60.03 -14.63 -3.88
N ASN A 60 -59.66 -15.43 -4.84
CA ASN A 60 -59.76 -15.30 -6.28
C ASN A 60 -59.13 -14.11 -6.98
N ALA A 61 -58.21 -14.39 -7.86
CA ALA A 61 -58.27 -14.95 -9.26
C ALA A 61 -58.38 -13.85 -10.30
N ALA A 62 -57.65 -13.80 -11.22
CA ALA A 62 -57.53 -14.37 -12.56
C ALA A 62 -56.96 -13.40 -13.60
N THR A 63 -56.05 -13.90 -14.35
CA THR A 63 -55.98 -14.02 -15.86
C THR A 63 -56.01 -12.74 -16.64
N SER A 64 -55.24 -12.55 -17.69
CA SER A 64 -54.91 -13.24 -18.91
C SER A 64 -54.06 -12.31 -19.81
N SER A 65 -53.12 -12.75 -20.45
CA SER A 65 -52.89 -13.27 -21.80
C SER A 65 -52.53 -12.26 -22.88
N GLU A 66 -51.44 -12.62 -23.57
CA GLU A 66 -51.17 -12.57 -25.03
C GLU A 66 -51.10 -11.20 -25.73
N ASN A 67 -50.14 -10.89 -26.61
CA ASN A 67 -49.80 -11.61 -27.82
C ASN A 67 -48.59 -10.97 -28.54
N SER A 68 -47.89 -11.81 -29.23
CA SER A 68 -46.87 -11.70 -30.25
C SER A 68 -47.05 -10.62 -31.32
N SER A 69 -45.90 -10.15 -31.90
CA SER A 69 -45.78 -10.09 -33.35
C SER A 69 -44.30 -9.92 -33.76
N ALA A 70 -43.86 -10.85 -34.56
CA ALA A 70 -42.59 -10.84 -35.32
C ALA A 70 -42.73 -9.96 -36.57
N SER A 71 -41.66 -9.30 -36.99
CA SER A 71 -41.54 -8.75 -38.33
C SER A 71 -40.16 -9.02 -38.90
N THR A 72 -40.15 -9.81 -39.91
CA THR A 72 -39.06 -10.20 -40.80
C THR A 72 -38.88 -9.12 -41.87
N THR A 73 -37.67 -8.66 -42.13
CA THR A 73 -37.40 -7.91 -43.36
C THR A 73 -36.13 -8.40 -44.03
N THR A 74 -36.31 -8.69 -45.30
CA THR A 74 -35.55 -9.41 -46.27
C THR A 74 -34.36 -8.60 -46.82
N THR A 75 -33.27 -9.28 -47.02
CA THR A 75 -32.03 -8.85 -47.69
C THR A 75 -32.24 -8.68 -49.19
N THR A 76 -31.72 -7.63 -49.81
CA THR A 76 -31.56 -7.53 -51.26
C THR A 76 -30.07 -7.28 -51.57
N THR A 77 -29.50 -8.26 -52.24
CA THR A 77 -28.12 -8.23 -52.78
C THR A 77 -28.16 -7.58 -54.17
N THR A 78 -27.30 -6.59 -54.40
CA THR A 78 -27.04 -6.10 -55.75
C THR A 78 -25.56 -6.30 -56.09
N THR A 79 -25.34 -7.12 -57.09
CA THR A 79 -24.01 -7.42 -57.65
C THR A 79 -23.74 -6.42 -58.79
N THR A 80 -22.60 -5.73 -58.73
CA THR A 80 -22.10 -5.02 -59.91
C THR A 80 -20.66 -5.46 -60.19
N LYS A 81 -20.46 -5.92 -61.41
CA LYS A 81 -19.24 -6.44 -62.02
C LYS A 81 -18.51 -5.25 -62.69
N ALA A 82 -17.25 -5.08 -62.43
CA ALA A 82 -16.40 -4.24 -63.26
C ALA A 82 -14.96 -4.77 -63.32
N GLU A 83 -14.39 -4.51 -64.45
CA GLU A 83 -13.31 -5.16 -65.15
C GLU A 83 -11.88 -5.02 -64.60
N THR A 84 -11.10 -5.97 -65.06
CA THR A 84 -9.68 -6.22 -64.83
C THR A 84 -8.78 -5.18 -65.51
N THR A 85 -7.84 -4.62 -64.77
CA THR A 85 -6.59 -4.09 -65.36
C THR A 85 -5.40 -4.60 -64.53
N ALA A 86 -4.53 -5.35 -65.17
CA ALA A 86 -3.34 -5.95 -64.59
C ALA A 86 -2.26 -4.89 -64.34
N ALA A 87 -1.83 -4.74 -63.12
CA ALA A 87 -0.59 -4.06 -62.79
C ALA A 87 0.31 -5.05 -62.04
N THR A 88 1.47 -5.29 -62.61
CA THR A 88 2.53 -6.13 -62.08
C THR A 88 3.11 -5.48 -60.83
N THR A 89 2.79 -6.03 -59.67
CA THR A 89 3.39 -5.56 -58.42
C THR A 89 4.44 -6.57 -57.98
N THR A 90 5.69 -6.11 -57.94
CA THR A 90 6.83 -6.83 -57.36
C THR A 90 6.62 -6.98 -55.88
N THR A 91 6.35 -8.17 -55.40
CA THR A 91 6.17 -8.48 -53.97
C THR A 91 7.54 -8.59 -53.33
N THR A 92 7.94 -7.54 -52.62
CA THR A 92 9.07 -7.61 -51.66
C THR A 92 8.53 -8.30 -50.43
N THR A 93 8.88 -9.55 -50.22
CA THR A 93 8.57 -10.31 -48.98
C THR A 93 9.44 -9.76 -47.86
N THR A 94 8.89 -8.85 -47.06
CA THR A 94 9.48 -8.49 -45.80
C THR A 94 9.24 -9.64 -44.82
N ALA A 95 10.28 -10.40 -44.52
CA ALA A 95 10.25 -11.40 -43.48
C ALA A 95 9.86 -10.71 -42.15
N THR A 96 8.67 -11.04 -41.67
CA THR A 96 8.25 -10.69 -40.31
C THR A 96 9.18 -11.45 -39.35
N GLN A 97 10.18 -10.77 -38.78
CA GLN A 97 10.94 -11.34 -37.68
C GLN A 97 9.94 -11.53 -36.54
N ASN A 98 9.74 -12.78 -36.13
CA ASN A 98 9.13 -13.07 -34.83
C ASN A 98 9.95 -12.29 -33.77
N PRO A 99 9.28 -11.60 -32.81
CA PRO A 99 10.01 -11.01 -31.69
C PRO A 99 10.80 -12.12 -31.02
N GLU A 100 12.09 -11.88 -30.83
CA GLU A 100 12.97 -12.77 -30.08
C GLU A 100 12.32 -13.03 -28.70
N PRO A 101 12.19 -14.29 -28.26
CA PRO A 101 11.65 -14.57 -26.94
C PRO A 101 12.50 -13.83 -25.93
N ALA A 102 11.83 -13.09 -25.02
CA ALA A 102 12.48 -12.41 -23.92
C ALA A 102 13.43 -13.38 -23.19
N PRO A 103 14.62 -12.94 -22.76
CA PRO A 103 15.55 -13.81 -22.03
C PRO A 103 14.82 -14.53 -20.91
N ALA A 104 15.10 -15.82 -20.72
CA ALA A 104 14.52 -16.59 -19.61
C ALA A 104 14.87 -15.87 -18.31
N GLU A 105 13.86 -15.37 -17.63
CA GLU A 105 14.00 -14.62 -16.37
C GLU A 105 14.57 -15.56 -15.32
N THR A 106 15.68 -15.15 -14.71
CA THR A 106 16.34 -15.92 -13.65
C THR A 106 15.68 -15.57 -12.31
N LYS A 107 15.31 -16.59 -11.55
CA LYS A 107 14.82 -16.41 -10.18
C LYS A 107 15.89 -15.66 -9.37
N GLY A 108 15.54 -14.47 -8.85
CA GLY A 108 16.49 -13.61 -8.12
C GLY A 108 16.74 -12.26 -8.79
N ASP A 109 16.30 -12.02 -10.02
CA ASP A 109 16.47 -10.73 -10.72
C ASP A 109 15.85 -9.58 -9.91
N SER A 110 14.70 -9.80 -9.26
CA SER A 110 14.05 -8.76 -8.45
C SER A 110 14.84 -8.41 -7.18
N VAL A 111 15.62 -9.35 -6.61
CA VAL A 111 16.52 -9.05 -5.49
C VAL A 111 17.66 -8.15 -5.96
N GLN A 112 18.29 -8.48 -7.09
CA GLN A 112 19.38 -7.67 -7.63
C GLN A 112 18.89 -6.31 -8.08
N PHE A 113 17.78 -6.24 -8.80
CA PHE A 113 17.19 -4.98 -9.25
C PHE A 113 16.88 -4.08 -8.06
N SER A 114 16.26 -4.62 -7.00
CA SER A 114 15.84 -3.82 -5.85
C SER A 114 16.99 -3.01 -5.24
N GLN A 115 18.23 -3.50 -5.30
CA GLN A 115 19.39 -2.81 -4.73
C GLN A 115 19.68 -1.45 -5.41
N ASN A 116 19.18 -1.22 -6.62
CA ASN A 116 19.28 0.09 -7.30
C ASN A 116 18.43 1.16 -6.61
N LEU A 117 17.41 0.75 -5.84
CA LEU A 117 16.48 1.66 -5.17
C LEU A 117 17.01 2.22 -3.82
N MET A 118 18.10 1.63 -3.26
CA MET A 118 18.58 1.95 -1.91
C MET A 118 19.71 2.97 -1.90
N PRO A 119 19.68 3.94 -0.99
CA PRO A 119 18.55 4.28 -0.13
C PRO A 119 17.49 5.10 -0.86
N GLY A 120 16.22 4.91 -0.47
CA GLY A 120 15.10 5.68 -0.99
C GLY A 120 14.56 6.73 -0.02
N TRP A 121 13.74 7.62 -0.55
CA TRP A 121 13.07 8.68 0.18
C TRP A 121 11.61 8.80 -0.26
N ASN A 122 10.68 9.03 0.68
CA ASN A 122 9.28 9.26 0.37
C ASN A 122 8.98 10.75 0.18
N LEU A 123 8.32 11.08 -0.92
CA LEU A 123 7.69 12.37 -1.14
C LEU A 123 6.32 12.38 -0.45
N GLY A 124 6.31 12.16 0.86
CA GLY A 124 5.10 11.95 1.63
C GLY A 124 4.34 13.23 1.95
N ASN A 125 3.04 13.10 2.24
CA ASN A 125 2.09 14.18 2.50
C ASN A 125 1.95 15.18 1.34
N GLN A 126 2.04 14.71 0.10
CA GLN A 126 1.86 15.53 -1.11
C GLN A 126 0.80 14.96 -2.05
N LEU A 127 1.11 14.10 -3.01
CA LEU A 127 0.08 13.62 -3.95
C LEU A 127 -0.92 12.65 -3.31
N GLU A 128 -0.66 12.12 -2.13
CA GLU A 128 -1.64 11.38 -1.34
C GLU A 128 -2.46 12.27 -0.40
N SER A 129 -2.03 13.52 -0.19
CA SER A 129 -2.76 14.43 0.69
C SER A 129 -4.11 14.84 0.07
N ASN A 130 -5.08 15.09 0.93
CA ASN A 130 -6.43 15.42 0.48
C ASN A 130 -7.14 16.38 1.43
N SER A 131 -8.10 17.12 0.91
CA SER A 131 -9.05 17.90 1.69
C SER A 131 -10.44 17.32 1.47
N ASP A 132 -11.00 16.72 2.51
CA ASP A 132 -12.34 16.12 2.50
C ASP A 132 -12.53 15.13 1.33
N GLY A 133 -11.52 14.27 1.09
CA GLY A 133 -11.51 13.27 0.04
C GLY A 133 -11.16 13.79 -1.37
N THR A 134 -10.73 15.05 -1.49
CA THR A 134 -10.24 15.60 -2.75
C THR A 134 -8.73 15.69 -2.73
N PRO A 135 -8.00 14.88 -3.52
CA PRO A 135 -6.55 14.92 -3.58
C PRO A 135 -6.02 16.27 -4.05
N SER A 136 -5.00 16.75 -3.34
CA SER A 136 -4.26 17.98 -3.66
C SER A 136 -2.90 17.93 -2.98
N GLU A 137 -1.83 18.15 -3.72
CA GLU A 137 -0.44 18.09 -3.21
C GLU A 137 -0.13 19.10 -2.08
N THR A 138 -1.00 20.05 -1.84
CA THR A 138 -0.85 21.09 -0.80
C THR A 138 -1.86 20.96 0.35
N ALA A 139 -2.75 19.96 0.31
CA ALA A 139 -3.86 19.88 1.26
C ALA A 139 -3.43 19.74 2.73
N TRP A 140 -2.26 19.15 2.98
CA TRP A 140 -1.73 18.97 4.33
C TRP A 140 -0.57 19.93 4.66
N GLY A 141 -0.47 21.06 3.92
CA GLY A 141 0.41 22.18 4.23
C GLY A 141 1.79 22.15 3.58
N ASN A 142 2.10 21.14 2.78
CA ASN A 142 3.31 21.14 1.97
C ASN A 142 3.16 22.10 0.76
N PRO A 143 4.26 22.70 0.24
CA PRO A 143 4.23 23.48 -0.98
C PRO A 143 4.05 22.57 -2.21
N VAL A 144 3.80 23.16 -3.37
CA VAL A 144 3.81 22.46 -4.65
C VAL A 144 5.19 21.82 -4.89
N ILE A 145 5.20 20.57 -5.37
CA ILE A 145 6.40 19.81 -5.67
C ILE A 145 7.18 20.54 -6.80
N THR A 146 8.49 20.71 -6.59
CA THR A 146 9.38 21.35 -7.55
C THR A 146 10.54 20.43 -7.92
N GLU A 147 11.05 20.59 -9.12
CA GLU A 147 12.26 19.87 -9.57
C GLU A 147 13.48 20.19 -8.70
N ASN A 148 13.54 21.40 -8.12
CA ASN A 148 14.63 21.78 -7.23
C ASN A 148 14.67 20.92 -5.96
N LEU A 149 13.52 20.57 -5.40
CA LEU A 149 13.45 19.61 -4.28
C LEU A 149 13.99 18.24 -4.70
N ILE A 150 13.57 17.74 -5.86
CA ILE A 150 14.03 16.45 -6.40
C ILE A 150 15.55 16.44 -6.59
N LYS A 151 16.11 17.53 -7.14
CA LYS A 151 17.57 17.73 -7.29
C LYS A 151 18.29 17.72 -5.94
N GLN A 152 17.70 18.34 -4.92
CA GLN A 152 18.28 18.32 -3.57
C GLN A 152 18.28 16.90 -2.98
N VAL A 153 17.19 16.16 -3.11
CA VAL A 153 17.12 14.75 -2.66
C VAL A 153 18.20 13.90 -3.35
N LYS A 154 18.35 14.05 -4.66
CA LYS A 154 19.43 13.39 -5.43
C LYS A 154 20.83 13.78 -4.95
N ALA A 155 21.06 15.08 -4.72
CA ALA A 155 22.35 15.59 -4.28
C ALA A 155 22.78 15.03 -2.92
N GLN A 156 21.84 14.66 -2.06
CA GLN A 156 22.14 14.00 -0.78
C GLN A 156 22.48 12.50 -0.91
N GLY A 157 22.34 11.91 -2.10
CA GLY A 157 22.75 10.53 -2.38
C GLY A 157 21.62 9.50 -2.35
N PHE A 158 20.37 9.92 -2.23
CA PHE A 158 19.22 9.04 -2.42
C PHE A 158 19.19 8.51 -3.87
N LYS A 159 18.67 7.30 -4.05
CA LYS A 159 18.62 6.59 -5.34
C LYS A 159 17.21 6.48 -5.90
N SER A 160 16.21 6.48 -5.02
CA SER A 160 14.80 6.39 -5.42
C SER A 160 13.94 7.38 -4.63
N ILE A 161 12.82 7.75 -5.24
CA ILE A 161 11.73 8.50 -4.60
C ILE A 161 10.45 7.66 -4.72
N ARG A 162 9.88 7.30 -3.56
CA ARG A 162 8.50 6.79 -3.52
C ARG A 162 7.56 7.98 -3.48
N ILE A 163 6.62 7.98 -4.39
CA ILE A 163 5.64 9.04 -4.64
C ILE A 163 4.27 8.46 -4.26
N PRO A 164 3.83 8.59 -3.01
CA PRO A 164 2.47 8.22 -2.62
C PRO A 164 1.44 9.00 -3.42
N VAL A 165 0.43 8.33 -3.99
CA VAL A 165 -0.63 8.98 -4.79
C VAL A 165 -2.00 8.48 -4.35
N SER A 166 -2.90 9.41 -4.01
CA SER A 166 -4.32 9.10 -3.81
C SER A 166 -5.15 9.55 -5.01
N TYR A 167 -6.11 8.73 -5.38
CA TYR A 167 -7.00 9.04 -6.50
C TYR A 167 -8.40 9.45 -6.04
N LEU A 168 -8.98 8.82 -5.03
CA LEU A 168 -10.22 9.21 -4.32
C LEU A 168 -11.29 9.81 -5.26
N SER A 169 -11.65 11.10 -5.06
CA SER A 169 -12.62 11.82 -5.89
C SER A 169 -12.10 12.21 -7.29
N LYS A 170 -10.84 11.92 -7.61
CA LYS A 170 -10.30 12.07 -8.98
C LYS A 170 -10.72 10.95 -9.92
N ILE A 171 -11.43 9.94 -9.43
CA ILE A 171 -11.99 8.84 -10.21
C ILE A 171 -13.47 9.12 -10.47
N GLY A 172 -13.86 9.12 -11.75
CA GLY A 172 -15.25 9.27 -12.18
C GLY A 172 -16.12 8.06 -11.86
N ALA A 173 -17.38 8.14 -12.24
CA ALA A 173 -18.35 7.05 -12.05
C ALA A 173 -18.00 5.81 -12.91
N GLY A 174 -18.48 4.65 -12.45
CA GLY A 174 -18.41 3.42 -13.24
C GLY A 174 -19.34 3.44 -14.46
N PRO A 175 -19.14 2.54 -15.42
CA PRO A 175 -18.17 1.41 -15.37
C PRO A 175 -16.73 1.78 -15.74
N ASP A 176 -16.48 2.95 -16.32
CA ASP A 176 -15.15 3.31 -16.85
C ASP A 176 -14.18 3.78 -15.77
N TYR A 177 -14.69 4.32 -14.66
CA TYR A 177 -13.88 4.85 -13.55
C TYR A 177 -12.73 5.74 -14.02
N THR A 178 -13.02 6.65 -14.98
CA THR A 178 -12.03 7.53 -15.61
C THR A 178 -11.32 8.40 -14.59
N ILE A 179 -10.01 8.34 -14.54
CA ILE A 179 -9.20 9.21 -13.68
C ILE A 179 -9.12 10.59 -14.33
N ASP A 180 -9.22 11.65 -13.53
CA ASP A 180 -9.01 13.05 -13.94
C ASP A 180 -7.66 13.18 -14.66
N SER A 181 -7.70 13.55 -15.94
CA SER A 181 -6.49 13.62 -16.80
C SER A 181 -5.46 14.60 -16.26
N LYS A 182 -5.90 15.74 -15.70
CA LYS A 182 -5.00 16.74 -15.11
C LYS A 182 -4.29 16.20 -13.88
N TRP A 183 -4.96 15.32 -13.11
CA TRP A 183 -4.34 14.66 -11.98
C TRP A 183 -3.27 13.67 -12.44
N LEU A 184 -3.56 12.83 -13.46
CA LEU A 184 -2.56 11.96 -14.05
C LEU A 184 -1.41 12.73 -14.73
N ASP A 185 -1.71 13.87 -15.36
CA ASP A 185 -0.66 14.75 -15.93
C ASP A 185 0.28 15.22 -14.82
N ARG A 186 -0.26 15.62 -13.66
CA ARG A 186 0.58 16.03 -12.52
C ARG A 186 1.40 14.89 -11.93
N VAL A 187 0.79 13.70 -11.79
CA VAL A 187 1.53 12.50 -11.35
C VAL A 187 2.69 12.20 -12.30
N GLN A 188 2.43 12.26 -13.60
CA GLN A 188 3.47 12.05 -14.61
C GLN A 188 4.58 13.11 -14.53
N GLU A 189 4.24 14.38 -14.41
CA GLU A 189 5.23 15.46 -14.28
C GLU A 189 6.18 15.22 -13.10
N VAL A 190 5.66 14.76 -11.95
CA VAL A 190 6.50 14.44 -10.78
C VAL A 190 7.38 13.20 -11.02
N VAL A 191 6.86 12.19 -11.71
CA VAL A 191 7.62 11.00 -12.12
C VAL A 191 8.75 11.43 -13.07
N ASP A 192 8.46 12.27 -14.07
CA ASP A 192 9.44 12.78 -15.03
C ASP A 192 10.55 13.56 -14.32
N MET A 193 10.22 14.45 -13.37
CA MET A 193 11.22 15.14 -12.54
C MET A 193 12.18 14.16 -11.84
N CYS A 194 11.70 13.02 -11.36
CA CYS A 194 12.55 12.02 -10.71
C CYS A 194 13.47 11.33 -11.74
N ILE A 195 12.92 10.84 -12.84
CA ILE A 195 13.65 10.05 -13.84
C ILE A 195 14.66 10.93 -14.58
N ASP A 196 14.29 12.15 -14.97
CA ASP A 196 15.17 13.10 -15.65
C ASP A 196 16.37 13.51 -14.79
N ASN A 197 16.22 13.42 -13.47
CA ASN A 197 17.34 13.63 -12.53
C ASN A 197 18.07 12.31 -12.17
N GLY A 198 17.80 11.21 -12.89
CA GLY A 198 18.48 9.91 -12.72
C GLY A 198 18.15 9.23 -11.39
N LEU A 199 16.91 9.38 -10.91
CA LEU A 199 16.36 8.68 -9.76
C LEU A 199 15.36 7.61 -10.23
N TYR A 200 15.23 6.54 -9.47
CA TYR A 200 14.10 5.63 -9.61
C TYR A 200 12.85 6.26 -8.96
N ALA A 201 11.69 6.06 -9.58
CA ALA A 201 10.41 6.48 -9.05
C ALA A 201 9.55 5.25 -8.69
N ILE A 202 8.84 5.30 -7.56
CA ILE A 202 7.87 4.28 -7.15
C ILE A 202 6.53 4.98 -6.96
N ILE A 203 5.49 4.63 -7.73
CA ILE A 203 4.14 5.18 -7.58
C ILE A 203 3.15 4.11 -7.14
N ASN A 204 2.10 4.50 -6.41
CA ASN A 204 1.10 3.57 -5.87
C ASN A 204 -0.33 4.13 -5.88
N VAL A 205 -1.26 3.33 -5.35
CA VAL A 205 -2.60 3.74 -4.90
C VAL A 205 -2.54 3.81 -3.37
N HIS A 206 -2.58 5.02 -2.78
CA HIS A 206 -2.21 5.21 -1.37
C HIS A 206 -3.40 5.37 -0.42
N GLY A 207 -4.00 6.57 -0.36
CA GLY A 207 -5.05 6.89 0.61
C GLY A 207 -6.40 6.26 0.30
N ASP A 208 -6.54 5.66 -0.86
CA ASP A 208 -7.76 5.03 -1.36
C ASP A 208 -8.19 3.80 -0.56
N GLY A 209 -7.25 3.17 0.18
CA GLY A 209 -7.45 2.00 1.02
C GLY A 209 -7.81 2.28 2.48
N TYR A 210 -7.98 3.53 2.88
CA TYR A 210 -8.27 3.88 4.27
C TYR A 210 -9.75 4.12 4.54
N TYR A 211 -10.34 3.41 5.50
CA TYR A 211 -11.70 3.64 6.01
C TYR A 211 -11.90 5.03 6.62
N SER A 212 -10.83 5.65 7.10
CA SER A 212 -10.84 6.96 7.74
C SER A 212 -10.77 8.12 6.75
N ILE A 213 -10.44 7.88 5.48
CA ILE A 213 -10.41 8.91 4.44
C ILE A 213 -11.76 8.95 3.73
N LYS A 214 -12.37 10.14 3.67
CA LYS A 214 -13.61 10.34 2.92
C LYS A 214 -13.40 9.96 1.45
N GLY A 215 -14.23 9.06 0.95
CA GLY A 215 -14.12 8.56 -0.42
C GLY A 215 -13.09 7.45 -0.61
N GLY A 216 -12.50 6.92 0.48
CA GLY A 216 -11.77 5.66 0.44
C GLY A 216 -12.62 4.56 -0.15
N TRP A 217 -12.08 3.76 -1.06
CA TRP A 217 -12.87 2.80 -1.83
C TRP A 217 -12.20 1.42 -1.99
N LEU A 218 -10.88 1.33 -1.83
CA LEU A 218 -10.14 0.05 -1.92
C LEU A 218 -10.19 -0.66 -0.57
N LEU A 219 -11.38 -1.03 -0.13
CA LEU A 219 -11.69 -1.46 1.23
C LEU A 219 -11.85 -2.98 1.28
N CYS A 220 -10.85 -3.68 1.80
CA CYS A 220 -10.81 -5.16 1.82
C CYS A 220 -11.84 -5.81 2.75
N GLY A 221 -12.38 -5.08 3.73
CA GLY A 221 -13.36 -5.58 4.70
C GLY A 221 -14.81 -5.40 4.29
N GLU A 222 -15.10 -4.80 3.13
CA GLU A 222 -16.45 -4.66 2.62
C GLU A 222 -17.09 -6.03 2.25
N PRO A 223 -18.43 -6.14 2.30
CA PRO A 223 -19.13 -7.38 1.96
C PRO A 223 -18.80 -7.90 0.56
N ALA A 224 -18.96 -9.21 0.36
CA ALA A 224 -18.68 -9.86 -0.93
C ALA A 224 -19.45 -9.24 -2.11
N SER A 225 -20.66 -8.71 -1.86
CA SER A 225 -21.46 -7.99 -2.87
C SER A 225 -20.77 -6.72 -3.38
N GLU A 226 -19.98 -6.03 -2.56
CA GLU A 226 -19.25 -4.82 -2.92
C GLU A 226 -17.89 -5.13 -3.53
N GLN A 227 -17.29 -6.28 -3.19
CA GLN A 227 -15.96 -6.65 -3.62
C GLN A 227 -15.80 -6.74 -5.14
N GLU A 228 -16.85 -7.16 -5.85
CA GLU A 228 -16.81 -7.21 -7.33
C GLU A 228 -16.71 -5.80 -7.94
N THR A 229 -17.44 -4.83 -7.36
CA THR A 229 -17.34 -3.42 -7.77
C THR A 229 -15.98 -2.82 -7.45
N ILE A 230 -15.44 -3.13 -6.26
CA ILE A 230 -14.10 -2.67 -5.84
C ILE A 230 -13.02 -3.21 -6.77
N LYS A 231 -13.06 -4.51 -7.07
CA LYS A 231 -12.11 -5.18 -7.97
C LYS A 231 -12.19 -4.62 -9.39
N ALA A 232 -13.40 -4.43 -9.93
CA ALA A 232 -13.59 -3.84 -11.25
C ALA A 232 -13.05 -2.40 -11.32
N LYS A 233 -13.31 -1.58 -10.28
CA LYS A 233 -12.76 -0.23 -10.16
C LYS A 233 -11.23 -0.27 -10.10
N TYR A 234 -10.66 -1.17 -9.32
CA TYR A 234 -9.23 -1.31 -9.14
C TYR A 234 -8.52 -1.72 -10.44
N GLU A 235 -9.09 -2.67 -11.18
CA GLU A 235 -8.63 -3.03 -12.53
C GLU A 235 -8.61 -1.81 -13.45
N LYS A 236 -9.70 -1.03 -13.50
CA LYS A 236 -9.81 0.15 -14.35
C LYS A 236 -8.84 1.28 -13.97
N VAL A 237 -8.60 1.47 -12.68
CA VAL A 237 -7.62 2.44 -12.20
C VAL A 237 -6.21 2.05 -12.66
N TRP A 238 -5.81 0.79 -12.43
CA TRP A 238 -4.49 0.31 -12.85
C TRP A 238 -4.35 0.19 -14.37
N GLU A 239 -5.41 -0.12 -15.11
CA GLU A 239 -5.40 -0.09 -16.58
C GLU A 239 -5.00 1.30 -17.10
N GLN A 240 -5.56 2.36 -16.54
CA GLN A 240 -5.26 3.74 -16.95
C GLN A 240 -3.83 4.16 -16.55
N ILE A 241 -3.41 3.84 -15.32
CA ILE A 241 -2.04 4.11 -14.86
C ILE A 241 -1.03 3.35 -15.72
N ALA A 242 -1.23 2.05 -15.91
CA ALA A 242 -0.32 1.21 -16.70
C ALA A 242 -0.21 1.68 -18.15
N ASN A 243 -1.32 2.06 -18.78
CA ASN A 243 -1.30 2.61 -20.14
C ASN A 243 -0.60 3.96 -20.23
N ARG A 244 -0.77 4.83 -19.24
CA ARG A 244 -0.09 6.15 -19.19
C ARG A 244 1.42 6.00 -19.20
N PHE A 245 1.93 5.03 -18.44
CA PHE A 245 3.36 4.86 -18.20
C PHE A 245 3.98 3.67 -18.96
N LYS A 246 3.30 3.06 -19.93
CA LYS A 246 3.75 1.83 -20.60
C LYS A 246 5.10 1.93 -21.32
N ASN A 247 5.52 3.14 -21.69
CA ASN A 247 6.78 3.38 -22.41
C ASN A 247 7.95 3.78 -21.48
N TYR A 248 7.70 3.94 -20.17
CA TYR A 248 8.76 4.21 -19.19
C TYR A 248 9.56 2.93 -18.95
N ASP A 249 10.86 3.09 -18.82
CA ASP A 249 11.77 1.97 -18.53
C ASP A 249 11.74 1.52 -17.04
N ASP A 250 12.70 0.73 -16.63
CA ASP A 250 12.79 0.16 -15.27
C ASP A 250 13.08 1.21 -14.18
N HIS A 251 13.32 2.50 -14.52
CA HIS A 251 13.40 3.56 -13.52
C HIS A 251 12.04 3.85 -12.87
N LEU A 252 10.94 3.40 -13.47
CA LEU A 252 9.62 3.50 -12.87
C LEU A 252 9.13 2.13 -12.37
N VAL A 253 8.87 2.03 -11.07
CA VAL A 253 8.30 0.87 -10.40
C VAL A 253 6.87 1.17 -10.00
N PHE A 254 5.97 0.20 -10.12
CA PHE A 254 4.61 0.30 -9.61
C PHE A 254 4.46 -0.49 -8.31
N GLU A 255 3.81 0.12 -7.33
CA GLU A 255 3.41 -0.50 -6.08
C GLU A 255 1.88 -0.60 -6.03
N SER A 256 1.34 -1.81 -5.88
CA SER A 256 -0.07 -2.09 -6.09
C SER A 256 -1.00 -1.24 -5.22
N MET A 257 -0.69 -1.14 -3.95
CA MET A 257 -1.43 -0.35 -2.96
C MET A 257 -0.54 -0.05 -1.75
N ASN A 258 -1.01 0.85 -0.87
CA ASN A 258 -0.38 1.14 0.40
C ASN A 258 -0.84 0.17 1.51
N GLU A 259 -1.10 0.65 2.69
CA GLU A 259 -1.48 -0.07 3.92
C GLU A 259 -2.96 -0.46 3.93
N VAL A 260 -3.39 -1.38 3.07
CA VAL A 260 -4.77 -1.85 3.02
C VAL A 260 -5.03 -2.89 4.12
N PHE A 261 -6.07 -2.65 4.93
CA PHE A 261 -6.54 -3.52 6.00
C PHE A 261 -8.00 -3.15 6.37
N ASP A 262 -8.60 -3.81 7.37
CA ASP A 262 -10.01 -3.59 7.77
C ASP A 262 -10.24 -2.42 8.74
N GLY A 263 -9.22 -1.61 8.99
CA GLY A 263 -9.27 -0.48 9.91
C GLY A 263 -9.26 -0.85 11.40
N SER A 264 -9.24 -2.13 11.75
CA SER A 264 -9.39 -2.58 13.15
C SER A 264 -8.07 -2.89 13.88
N TYR A 265 -6.94 -2.89 13.19
CA TYR A 265 -5.61 -3.25 13.73
C TYR A 265 -5.57 -4.59 14.50
N GLY A 266 -6.54 -5.46 14.24
CA GLY A 266 -6.59 -6.81 14.77
C GLY A 266 -5.89 -7.82 13.86
N ASN A 267 -6.04 -9.11 14.20
CA ASN A 267 -5.58 -10.17 13.33
C ASN A 267 -6.41 -10.18 12.03
N PRO A 268 -5.78 -10.37 10.86
CA PRO A 268 -6.49 -10.39 9.60
C PRO A 268 -7.49 -11.55 9.55
N LYS A 269 -8.70 -11.26 9.09
CA LYS A 269 -9.67 -12.30 8.76
C LYS A 269 -9.30 -12.91 7.42
N PRO A 270 -9.44 -14.24 7.24
CA PRO A 270 -9.08 -14.90 5.98
C PRO A 270 -9.77 -14.29 4.75
N GLU A 271 -11.06 -14.00 4.84
CA GLU A 271 -11.83 -13.41 3.74
C GLU A 271 -11.31 -12.02 3.33
N TYR A 272 -10.92 -11.18 4.28
CA TYR A 272 -10.39 -9.84 4.01
C TYR A 272 -8.97 -9.90 3.44
N TYR A 273 -8.14 -10.80 3.96
CA TYR A 273 -6.80 -10.99 3.43
C TYR A 273 -6.83 -11.57 2.00
N ASN A 274 -7.77 -12.47 1.71
CA ASN A 274 -7.98 -13.00 0.37
C ASN A 274 -8.38 -11.89 -0.63
N ASN A 275 -9.10 -10.85 -0.19
CA ASN A 275 -9.36 -9.69 -1.03
C ASN A 275 -8.07 -8.92 -1.38
N ILE A 276 -7.15 -8.73 -0.42
CA ILE A 276 -5.84 -8.12 -0.69
C ILE A 276 -5.03 -8.96 -1.69
N ASN A 277 -5.01 -10.29 -1.52
CA ASN A 277 -4.37 -11.19 -2.48
C ASN A 277 -4.99 -11.06 -3.88
N ALA A 278 -6.33 -10.96 -3.96
CA ALA A 278 -7.03 -10.76 -5.23
C ALA A 278 -6.69 -9.41 -5.86
N TYR A 279 -6.58 -8.33 -5.08
CA TYR A 279 -6.16 -7.02 -5.59
C TYR A 279 -4.73 -7.09 -6.16
N ASN A 280 -3.80 -7.75 -5.48
CA ASN A 280 -2.44 -7.94 -5.97
C ASN A 280 -2.42 -8.72 -7.29
N GLN A 281 -3.24 -9.78 -7.42
CA GLN A 281 -3.35 -10.53 -8.67
C GLN A 281 -3.92 -9.68 -9.81
N ILE A 282 -5.02 -8.95 -9.55
CA ILE A 282 -5.63 -8.03 -10.53
C ILE A 282 -4.61 -6.98 -10.99
N PHE A 283 -3.85 -6.41 -10.05
CA PHE A 283 -2.81 -5.43 -10.36
C PHE A 283 -1.77 -6.01 -11.33
N VAL A 284 -1.19 -7.17 -11.01
CA VAL A 284 -0.16 -7.80 -11.84
C VAL A 284 -0.72 -8.10 -13.23
N ASP A 285 -1.88 -8.76 -13.31
CA ASP A 285 -2.49 -9.13 -14.58
C ASP A 285 -2.81 -7.91 -15.45
N THR A 286 -3.35 -6.85 -14.84
CA THR A 286 -3.71 -5.60 -15.52
C THR A 286 -2.48 -4.87 -16.04
N VAL A 287 -1.43 -4.76 -15.24
CA VAL A 287 -0.18 -4.12 -15.67
C VAL A 287 0.47 -4.91 -16.82
N ARG A 288 0.55 -6.23 -16.73
CA ARG A 288 1.12 -7.07 -17.82
C ARG A 288 0.29 -6.96 -19.09
N LYS A 289 -1.05 -6.99 -19.01
CA LYS A 289 -1.97 -6.84 -20.12
C LYS A 289 -1.84 -5.50 -20.85
N ALA A 290 -1.47 -4.43 -20.16
CA ALA A 290 -1.27 -3.11 -20.78
C ALA A 290 -0.10 -3.09 -21.80
N GLY A 291 0.84 -4.05 -21.73
CA GLY A 291 1.92 -4.22 -22.69
C GLY A 291 3.00 -3.14 -22.64
N GLY A 292 3.80 -3.05 -23.71
CA GLY A 292 4.98 -2.19 -23.74
C GLY A 292 6.00 -2.62 -22.68
N ASN A 293 6.68 -1.66 -22.04
CA ASN A 293 7.65 -1.94 -20.99
C ASN A 293 7.01 -2.52 -19.72
N ASN A 294 5.68 -2.47 -19.60
CA ASN A 294 4.97 -3.15 -18.50
C ASN A 294 5.10 -4.67 -18.54
N ASN A 295 5.45 -5.28 -19.68
CA ASN A 295 5.71 -6.72 -19.78
C ASN A 295 6.86 -7.16 -18.85
N SER A 296 7.82 -6.26 -18.59
CA SER A 296 9.00 -6.53 -17.79
C SER A 296 9.18 -5.58 -16.59
N ARG A 297 8.23 -4.68 -16.33
CA ARG A 297 8.30 -3.76 -15.21
C ARG A 297 8.35 -4.47 -13.87
N TYR A 298 9.21 -4.02 -12.96
CA TYR A 298 9.21 -4.49 -11.59
C TYR A 298 8.00 -3.96 -10.83
N LEU A 299 7.34 -4.84 -10.08
CA LEU A 299 6.10 -4.58 -9.37
C LEU A 299 6.28 -4.86 -7.88
N LEU A 300 5.80 -3.96 -7.04
CA LEU A 300 5.76 -4.08 -5.59
C LEU A 300 4.35 -4.48 -5.15
N ILE A 301 4.25 -5.49 -4.29
CA ILE A 301 2.99 -5.93 -3.71
C ILE A 301 3.08 -6.01 -2.18
N PRO A 302 2.15 -5.41 -1.44
CA PRO A 302 2.09 -5.53 0.01
C PRO A 302 1.23 -6.70 0.48
N GLY A 303 1.51 -7.19 1.69
CA GLY A 303 0.57 -7.98 2.46
C GLY A 303 -0.37 -7.09 3.30
N TRP A 304 -1.05 -7.71 4.27
CA TRP A 304 -1.96 -7.02 5.19
C TRP A 304 -1.28 -5.86 5.91
N ASN A 305 -1.79 -4.64 5.68
CA ASN A 305 -1.31 -3.42 6.32
C ASN A 305 0.22 -3.23 6.23
N THR A 306 0.86 -3.74 5.19
CA THR A 306 2.34 -3.74 5.04
C THR A 306 3.11 -4.27 6.27
N ASP A 307 2.42 -4.95 7.21
CA ASP A 307 3.02 -5.50 8.43
C ASP A 307 3.91 -6.70 8.12
N ILE A 308 5.13 -6.69 8.65
CA ILE A 308 6.13 -7.74 8.40
C ILE A 308 5.64 -9.11 8.86
N ASN A 309 5.02 -9.20 10.05
CA ASN A 309 4.60 -10.49 10.59
C ASN A 309 3.43 -11.08 9.79
N PHE A 310 2.46 -10.25 9.40
CA PHE A 310 1.33 -10.69 8.60
C PHE A 310 1.73 -10.99 7.15
N THR A 311 2.69 -10.28 6.58
CA THR A 311 3.20 -10.53 5.23
C THR A 311 4.07 -11.80 5.17
N THR A 312 4.91 -12.04 6.18
CA THR A 312 5.74 -13.26 6.23
C THR A 312 4.98 -14.49 6.73
N GLY A 313 3.84 -14.30 7.41
CA GLY A 313 3.12 -15.37 8.11
C GLY A 313 3.79 -15.81 9.41
N ASP A 314 4.89 -15.16 9.82
CA ASP A 314 5.65 -15.46 11.04
C ASP A 314 5.25 -14.49 12.16
N CYS A 315 4.14 -14.81 12.83
CA CYS A 315 3.62 -14.05 13.96
C CYS A 315 4.01 -14.70 15.27
N ASP A 316 4.79 -14.01 16.11
CA ASP A 316 5.29 -14.52 17.40
C ASP A 316 4.18 -14.93 18.39
N THR A 317 2.97 -14.38 18.23
CA THR A 317 1.88 -14.49 19.22
C THR A 317 0.57 -15.06 18.66
N TYR A 318 0.56 -15.42 17.38
CA TYR A 318 -0.67 -15.78 16.69
C TYR A 318 -0.38 -16.72 15.51
N THR A 319 -1.19 -17.78 15.35
CA THR A 319 -1.14 -18.63 14.16
C THR A 319 -2.09 -18.05 13.12
N MET A 320 -1.58 -17.68 11.97
CA MET A 320 -2.37 -17.11 10.88
C MET A 320 -3.14 -18.20 10.14
N GLU A 321 -4.45 -18.00 9.98
CA GLU A 321 -5.28 -18.77 9.06
C GLU A 321 -5.19 -18.22 7.63
N ALA A 322 -5.08 -16.88 7.51
CA ALA A 322 -4.85 -16.19 6.25
C ALA A 322 -3.38 -16.21 5.83
N LYS A 323 -3.11 -16.24 4.53
CA LYS A 323 -1.74 -16.25 3.98
C LYS A 323 -1.59 -15.21 2.90
N PHE A 324 -0.43 -14.59 2.88
CA PHE A 324 0.01 -13.78 1.74
C PHE A 324 0.28 -14.69 0.54
N VAL A 325 -0.26 -14.33 -0.61
CA VAL A 325 -0.10 -15.06 -1.86
C VAL A 325 0.61 -14.16 -2.87
N ILE A 326 1.73 -14.62 -3.37
CA ILE A 326 2.51 -13.91 -4.40
C ILE A 326 2.00 -14.39 -5.76
N PRO A 327 1.55 -13.49 -6.66
CA PRO A 327 1.25 -13.83 -8.05
C PRO A 327 2.44 -14.53 -8.74
N ASN A 328 2.15 -15.40 -9.69
CA ASN A 328 3.20 -16.10 -10.45
C ASN A 328 3.80 -15.17 -11.52
N ASP A 329 4.75 -14.34 -11.08
CA ASP A 329 5.47 -13.40 -11.94
C ASP A 329 6.88 -13.24 -11.37
N SER A 330 7.91 -13.25 -12.21
CA SER A 330 9.31 -13.27 -11.80
C SER A 330 9.84 -11.89 -11.36
N ARG A 331 9.12 -10.81 -11.70
CA ARG A 331 9.52 -9.43 -11.40
C ARG A 331 8.75 -8.80 -10.25
N ILE A 332 8.26 -9.64 -9.34
CA ILE A 332 7.62 -9.21 -8.12
C ILE A 332 8.66 -8.89 -7.03
N MET A 333 8.42 -7.79 -6.35
CA MET A 333 9.06 -7.41 -5.09
C MET A 333 7.99 -7.24 -4.01
N ILE A 334 8.38 -7.39 -2.75
CA ILE A 334 7.47 -7.35 -1.60
C ILE A 334 7.62 -6.01 -0.89
N SER A 335 6.50 -5.33 -0.66
CA SER A 335 6.42 -4.07 0.09
C SER A 335 6.02 -4.32 1.54
N VAL A 336 6.77 -3.78 2.49
CA VAL A 336 6.45 -3.75 3.92
C VAL A 336 6.84 -2.41 4.52
N HIS A 337 6.28 -2.06 5.68
CA HIS A 337 6.64 -0.86 6.43
C HIS A 337 7.24 -1.21 7.78
N TYR A 338 8.07 -0.31 8.34
CA TYR A 338 8.78 -0.56 9.60
C TYR A 338 8.81 0.66 10.52
N TYR A 339 7.83 0.77 11.41
CA TYR A 339 7.76 1.80 12.45
C TYR A 339 7.87 1.20 13.86
N THR A 340 8.83 0.30 14.04
CA THR A 340 8.98 -0.44 15.29
C THR A 340 10.31 -0.13 15.97
N PRO A 341 10.30 0.22 17.28
CA PRO A 341 9.14 0.26 18.16
C PRO A 341 8.27 1.52 17.93
N TRP A 342 6.96 1.33 17.95
CA TRP A 342 5.98 2.39 17.72
C TRP A 342 6.19 3.57 18.68
N GLU A 343 6.47 3.27 19.95
CA GLU A 343 6.68 4.25 21.01
C GLU A 343 7.91 5.16 20.79
N PHE A 344 8.85 4.73 19.95
CA PHE A 344 9.98 5.56 19.52
C PHE A 344 9.72 6.24 18.18
N CYS A 345 9.14 5.51 17.23
CA CYS A 345 9.04 5.99 15.87
C CYS A 345 7.91 7.01 15.67
N VAL A 346 6.73 6.80 16.30
CA VAL A 346 5.50 7.53 15.96
C VAL A 346 4.71 7.99 17.17
N ASP A 347 4.62 7.19 18.27
CA ASP A 347 3.74 7.43 19.41
C ASP A 347 3.97 8.80 20.07
N GLU A 348 2.88 9.44 20.48
CA GLU A 348 2.86 10.70 21.20
C GLU A 348 2.23 10.58 22.59
N GLY A 349 1.94 9.35 23.00
CA GLY A 349 1.30 9.04 24.26
C GLY A 349 2.27 9.00 25.44
N LYS A 350 1.77 8.51 26.57
CA LYS A 350 2.53 8.38 27.83
C LYS A 350 3.66 7.34 27.78
N ASP A 351 3.59 6.40 26.85
CA ASP A 351 4.56 5.31 26.70
C ASP A 351 5.71 5.68 25.75
N THR A 352 5.68 6.90 25.17
CA THR A 352 6.70 7.44 24.27
C THR A 352 8.07 7.53 24.96
N PHE A 353 9.11 7.13 24.23
CA PHE A 353 10.49 7.33 24.65
C PHE A 353 11.32 7.99 23.54
N TYR A 354 12.41 8.65 23.94
CA TYR A 354 13.17 9.57 23.09
C TYR A 354 14.56 9.06 22.70
N LYS A 355 15.00 7.99 23.34
CA LYS A 355 16.31 7.34 23.15
C LYS A 355 16.10 5.90 22.76
N TRP A 356 16.84 5.43 21.75
CA TRP A 356 16.70 4.06 21.20
C TRP A 356 18.06 3.36 21.17
N GLY A 357 18.04 2.05 21.37
CA GLY A 357 19.18 1.15 21.27
C GLY A 357 19.47 0.40 22.58
N ASP A 358 20.17 -0.73 22.48
CA ASP A 358 20.55 -1.60 23.62
C ASP A 358 21.46 -0.89 24.63
N SER A 359 22.16 0.19 24.22
CA SER A 359 23.01 1.00 25.10
C SER A 359 22.24 1.85 26.11
N VAL A 360 20.94 2.06 25.92
CA VAL A 360 20.10 2.89 26.78
C VAL A 360 19.74 2.14 28.06
N LYS A 361 20.38 2.49 29.19
CA LYS A 361 20.28 1.79 30.50
C LYS A 361 18.87 1.70 31.08
N LYS A 362 18.01 2.69 30.76
CA LYS A 362 16.62 2.75 31.24
C LYS A 362 15.64 2.04 30.29
N PHE A 363 16.12 1.37 29.27
CA PHE A 363 15.30 0.71 28.30
C PHE A 363 14.71 -0.58 28.89
N VAL A 364 13.49 -0.51 29.34
CA VAL A 364 12.84 -1.59 30.13
C VAL A 364 12.53 -2.82 29.25
N LYS A 365 12.58 -2.70 27.92
CA LYS A 365 12.23 -3.78 27.01
C LYS A 365 13.33 -4.01 25.97
N ARG A 366 14.44 -4.65 26.39
CA ARG A 366 15.58 -5.07 25.52
C ARG A 366 15.16 -5.77 24.19
N ARG A 367 13.88 -6.07 24.00
CA ARG A 367 13.33 -6.69 22.79
C ARG A 367 12.87 -5.68 21.74
N GLN A 368 13.05 -4.38 21.97
CA GLN A 368 12.58 -3.30 21.10
C GLN A 368 13.73 -2.44 20.55
N SER A 369 14.90 -3.01 20.41
CA SER A 369 16.13 -2.35 19.96
C SER A 369 16.70 -3.05 18.71
N GLU A 370 18.02 -3.05 18.55
CA GLU A 370 18.76 -3.66 17.43
C GLU A 370 18.40 -5.15 17.24
N THR A 371 18.22 -5.87 18.35
CA THR A 371 17.79 -7.28 18.33
C THR A 371 16.43 -7.46 17.63
N LEU A 372 15.48 -6.53 17.83
CA LEU A 372 14.19 -6.59 17.17
C LEU A 372 14.30 -6.27 15.67
N VAL A 373 15.08 -5.25 15.30
CA VAL A 373 15.36 -4.95 13.88
C VAL A 373 15.89 -6.19 13.18
N ASN A 374 16.94 -6.79 13.73
CA ASN A 374 17.54 -8.00 13.14
C ASN A 374 16.52 -9.14 13.01
N ARG A 375 15.74 -9.43 14.05
CA ARG A 375 14.73 -10.49 14.03
C ARG A 375 13.66 -10.24 12.96
N GLN A 376 13.15 -9.03 12.83
CA GLN A 376 12.14 -8.69 11.84
C GLN A 376 12.69 -8.80 10.42
N PHE A 377 13.93 -8.36 10.20
CA PHE A 377 14.54 -8.43 8.88
C PHE A 377 15.00 -9.85 8.53
N ASP A 378 15.33 -10.69 9.52
CA ASP A 378 15.56 -12.12 9.31
C ASP A 378 14.29 -12.85 8.83
N LYS A 379 13.09 -12.46 9.31
CA LYS A 379 11.82 -12.97 8.80
C LYS A 379 11.66 -12.67 7.31
N LEU A 380 11.90 -11.41 6.90
CA LEU A 380 11.83 -10.98 5.50
C LEU A 380 12.86 -11.71 4.62
N TYR A 381 14.09 -11.80 5.11
CA TYR A 381 15.15 -12.52 4.40
C TYR A 381 14.78 -13.99 4.17
N ASN A 382 14.30 -14.69 5.20
CA ASN A 382 13.95 -16.09 5.13
C ASN A 382 12.69 -16.34 4.28
N ALA A 383 11.68 -15.46 4.36
CA ALA A 383 10.44 -15.63 3.62
C ALA A 383 10.60 -15.28 2.13
N PHE A 384 11.36 -14.25 1.79
CA PHE A 384 11.36 -13.66 0.46
C PHE A 384 12.72 -13.62 -0.23
N ILE A 385 13.73 -12.98 0.36
CA ILE A 385 15.03 -12.79 -0.29
C ILE A 385 15.67 -14.13 -0.69
N LYS A 386 15.71 -15.11 0.22
CA LYS A 386 16.21 -16.46 -0.05
C LYS A 386 15.45 -17.17 -1.17
N ASN A 387 14.21 -16.76 -1.41
CA ASN A 387 13.35 -17.34 -2.42
C ASN A 387 13.35 -16.55 -3.74
N GLY A 388 14.22 -15.53 -3.85
CA GLY A 388 14.46 -14.77 -5.07
C GLY A 388 13.50 -13.59 -5.27
N TYR A 389 12.80 -13.15 -4.22
CA TYR A 389 11.95 -11.96 -4.25
C TYR A 389 12.65 -10.77 -3.59
N GLY A 390 12.78 -9.63 -4.29
CA GLY A 390 13.24 -8.38 -3.69
C GLY A 390 12.29 -7.91 -2.59
N VAL A 391 12.81 -7.24 -1.57
CA VAL A 391 12.02 -6.66 -0.47
C VAL A 391 12.34 -5.19 -0.34
N VAL A 392 11.30 -4.37 -0.29
CA VAL A 392 11.38 -2.93 -0.06
C VAL A 392 10.62 -2.59 1.22
N ILE A 393 11.33 -2.05 2.20
CA ILE A 393 10.70 -1.36 3.34
C ILE A 393 10.30 0.01 2.81
N GLY A 394 9.06 0.13 2.32
CA GLY A 394 8.52 1.29 1.63
C GLY A 394 8.40 2.52 2.51
N GLU A 395 8.29 2.30 3.84
CA GLU A 395 8.29 3.37 4.83
C GLU A 395 8.99 2.93 6.11
N TYR A 396 9.85 3.80 6.65
CA TYR A 396 10.41 3.72 7.99
C TYR A 396 10.87 5.10 8.43
N GLY A 397 11.02 5.31 9.72
CA GLY A 397 11.53 6.56 10.28
C GLY A 397 11.19 6.73 11.75
N ALA A 398 11.64 7.82 12.33
CA ALA A 398 11.26 8.26 13.68
C ALA A 398 11.03 9.77 13.68
N ASN A 399 9.91 10.21 14.25
CA ASN A 399 9.55 11.62 14.28
C ASN A 399 10.43 12.42 15.27
N ASP A 400 10.50 13.72 15.05
CA ASP A 400 11.28 14.64 15.87
C ASP A 400 10.62 14.90 17.23
N ARG A 401 11.37 14.68 18.29
CA ARG A 401 10.96 14.95 19.68
C ARG A 401 12.02 15.73 20.46
N THR A 402 12.84 16.51 19.73
CA THR A 402 13.88 17.35 20.35
C THR A 402 13.34 18.42 21.29
N SER A 403 12.07 18.77 21.17
CA SER A 403 11.38 19.62 22.13
C SER A 403 11.25 18.96 23.51
N LYS A 404 11.27 17.63 23.60
CA LYS A 404 11.17 16.83 24.83
C LYS A 404 12.53 16.36 25.34
N ASP A 405 13.41 15.92 24.41
CA ASP A 405 14.77 15.47 24.71
C ASP A 405 15.71 15.91 23.59
N LYS A 406 16.64 16.81 23.88
CA LYS A 406 17.61 17.35 22.92
C LYS A 406 18.50 16.28 22.29
N SER A 407 18.71 15.14 22.97
CA SER A 407 19.48 14.02 22.41
C SER A 407 18.69 13.20 21.39
N ASN A 408 17.39 13.45 21.21
CA ASN A 408 16.54 12.65 20.30
C ASN A 408 17.09 12.62 18.86
N THR A 409 17.66 13.72 18.35
CA THR A 409 18.30 13.75 17.02
C THR A 409 19.39 12.68 16.88
N ILE A 410 20.24 12.51 17.90
CA ILE A 410 21.33 11.51 17.89
C ILE A 410 20.75 10.10 17.80
N TYR A 411 19.69 9.81 18.55
CA TYR A 411 19.06 8.50 18.55
C TYR A 411 18.22 8.23 17.29
N ARG A 412 17.60 9.26 16.69
CA ARG A 412 16.97 9.18 15.38
C ARG A 412 17.99 8.87 14.28
N ALA A 413 19.12 9.55 14.29
CA ALA A 413 20.22 9.30 13.37
C ALA A 413 20.75 7.87 13.52
N TYR A 414 21.01 7.43 14.75
CA TYR A 414 21.46 6.07 15.03
C TYR A 414 20.44 5.02 14.59
N PHE A 415 19.14 5.21 14.89
CA PHE A 415 18.07 4.32 14.43
C PHE A 415 18.05 4.22 12.88
N ALA A 416 18.12 5.37 12.20
CA ALA A 416 18.15 5.40 10.75
C ALA A 416 19.38 4.66 10.18
N GLU A 417 20.57 4.85 10.78
CA GLU A 417 21.79 4.17 10.36
C GLU A 417 21.70 2.66 10.57
N TYR A 418 21.23 2.23 11.76
CA TYR A 418 21.11 0.82 12.09
C TYR A 418 20.08 0.08 11.23
N VAL A 419 18.92 0.69 10.99
CA VAL A 419 17.88 0.11 10.12
C VAL A 419 18.42 -0.08 8.71
N ASN A 420 19.11 0.91 8.14
CA ASN A 420 19.72 0.81 6.82
C ASN A 420 20.84 -0.24 6.78
N TYR A 421 21.71 -0.28 7.79
CA TYR A 421 22.74 -1.29 7.92
C TYR A 421 22.14 -2.71 7.96
N ALA A 422 21.21 -2.94 8.85
CA ALA A 422 20.60 -4.26 9.03
C ALA A 422 19.84 -4.74 7.77
N ALA A 423 19.21 -3.82 7.05
CA ALA A 423 18.55 -4.06 5.77
C ALA A 423 19.59 -4.41 4.68
N HIS A 424 20.63 -3.59 4.55
CA HIS A 424 21.72 -3.80 3.58
C HIS A 424 22.39 -5.17 3.74
N GLN A 425 22.66 -5.63 4.98
CA GLN A 425 23.23 -6.95 5.25
C GLN A 425 22.34 -8.11 4.76
N ARG A 426 21.08 -7.87 4.40
CA ARG A 426 20.09 -8.85 3.97
C ARG A 426 19.55 -8.61 2.56
N ASN A 427 20.17 -7.70 1.80
CA ASN A 427 19.69 -7.25 0.49
C ASN A 427 18.24 -6.72 0.52
N ILE A 428 17.82 -6.12 1.64
CA ILE A 428 16.54 -5.45 1.80
C ILE A 428 16.74 -3.96 1.54
N VAL A 429 15.83 -3.36 0.80
CA VAL A 429 15.83 -1.92 0.47
C VAL A 429 15.02 -1.13 1.50
N THR A 430 15.44 0.08 1.78
CA THR A 430 14.77 0.99 2.72
C THR A 430 14.44 2.32 2.04
N VAL A 431 13.23 2.83 2.29
CA VAL A 431 12.76 4.13 1.79
C VAL A 431 12.28 4.95 2.99
N TYR A 432 13.02 6.01 3.35
CA TYR A 432 12.74 6.82 4.51
C TYR A 432 11.44 7.61 4.33
N TRP A 433 10.56 7.62 5.35
CA TRP A 433 9.35 8.42 5.34
C TRP A 433 9.64 9.87 5.70
N ASP A 434 9.37 10.79 4.78
CA ASP A 434 9.44 12.23 4.97
C ASP A 434 8.07 12.86 4.66
N ASN A 435 7.43 13.44 5.66
CA ASN A 435 6.12 14.07 5.51
C ASN A 435 6.18 15.58 5.22
N GLY A 436 7.39 16.12 5.00
CA GLY A 436 7.62 17.55 4.76
C GLY A 436 7.49 18.44 6.00
N TYR A 437 7.15 17.86 7.16
CA TYR A 437 7.01 18.63 8.38
C TYR A 437 8.32 18.62 9.18
N ASN A 438 8.92 19.81 9.33
CA ASN A 438 10.15 20.03 10.09
C ASN A 438 9.82 20.49 11.53
N GLY A 439 10.46 19.88 12.52
CA GLY A 439 10.26 20.19 13.93
C GLY A 439 9.46 19.11 14.67
N ASN A 440 8.97 19.44 15.86
CA ASN A 440 8.36 18.48 16.78
C ASN A 440 7.25 17.66 16.11
N HIS A 441 7.32 16.34 16.22
CA HIS A 441 6.45 15.34 15.58
C HIS A 441 6.65 15.17 14.07
N GLY A 442 7.58 15.90 13.42
CA GLY A 442 7.85 15.79 11.98
C GLY A 442 8.86 14.69 11.66
N PHE A 443 8.78 14.20 10.42
CA PHE A 443 9.76 13.30 9.81
C PHE A 443 10.61 14.02 8.76
N GLY A 444 10.36 15.32 8.50
CA GLY A 444 10.97 16.10 7.44
C GLY A 444 12.50 16.14 7.53
N LEU A 445 13.15 15.90 6.41
CA LEU A 445 14.59 16.01 6.22
C LEU A 445 14.98 17.27 5.44
N PHE A 446 14.00 17.83 4.73
CA PHE A 446 14.16 19.01 3.87
C PHE A 446 13.14 20.09 4.21
N ASP A 447 13.54 21.36 4.10
CA ASP A 447 12.60 22.44 3.89
C ASP A 447 12.17 22.39 2.42
N ARG A 448 10.92 22.05 2.17
CA ARG A 448 10.39 21.85 0.81
C ARG A 448 10.11 23.16 0.08
N THR A 449 9.99 24.29 0.81
CA THR A 449 9.84 25.62 0.22
C THR A 449 11.17 26.14 -0.28
N GLU A 450 12.19 26.10 0.59
CA GLU A 450 13.53 26.59 0.27
C GLU A 450 14.40 25.55 -0.44
N CYS A 451 13.91 24.30 -0.55
CA CYS A 451 14.66 23.16 -1.09
C CYS A 451 16.03 22.97 -0.41
N THR A 452 16.07 23.07 0.92
CA THR A 452 17.30 22.97 1.70
C THR A 452 17.24 21.81 2.69
N VAL A 453 18.41 21.29 3.09
CA VAL A 453 18.51 20.21 4.08
C VAL A 453 18.29 20.76 5.50
N THR A 454 17.42 20.13 6.27
CA THR A 454 17.13 20.50 7.68
C THR A 454 17.68 19.51 8.69
N GLN A 455 17.91 18.24 8.30
CA GLN A 455 18.37 17.14 9.18
C GLN A 455 19.60 16.43 8.58
N PRO A 456 20.75 17.13 8.43
CA PRO A 456 21.93 16.57 7.74
C PRO A 456 22.50 15.32 8.44
N GLU A 457 22.43 15.23 9.77
CA GLU A 457 22.90 14.08 10.54
C GLU A 457 22.10 12.83 10.21
N ILE A 458 20.77 12.95 10.12
CA ILE A 458 19.90 11.80 9.80
C ILE A 458 20.14 11.35 8.36
N ILE A 459 20.23 12.29 7.40
CA ILE A 459 20.55 11.96 6.00
C ILE A 459 21.89 11.24 5.92
N LYS A 460 22.94 11.77 6.57
CA LYS A 460 24.26 11.14 6.62
C LYS A 460 24.18 9.71 7.16
N SER A 461 23.42 9.49 8.22
CA SER A 461 23.22 8.17 8.82
C SER A 461 22.50 7.20 7.87
N ILE A 462 21.47 7.65 7.16
CA ILE A 462 20.79 6.85 6.12
C ILE A 462 21.79 6.41 5.05
N ILE A 463 22.55 7.37 4.49
CA ILE A 463 23.51 7.08 3.42
C ILE A 463 24.67 6.18 3.88
N ASN A 464 25.14 6.36 5.13
CA ASN A 464 26.17 5.51 5.71
C ASN A 464 25.66 4.08 5.92
N GLY A 465 24.53 3.91 6.58
CA GLY A 465 23.93 2.60 6.85
C GLY A 465 23.67 1.80 5.59
N ALA A 466 23.20 2.47 4.51
CA ALA A 466 22.90 1.83 3.22
C ALA A 466 24.11 1.17 2.52
N LYS A 467 25.32 1.42 2.96
CA LYS A 467 26.58 0.85 2.43
C LYS A 467 27.50 0.28 3.50
N ALA A 468 27.09 0.30 4.76
CA ALA A 468 27.92 -0.15 5.88
C ALA A 468 28.09 -1.67 5.88
N THR A 469 29.32 -2.12 6.09
CA THR A 469 29.67 -3.54 6.26
C THR A 469 29.77 -3.96 7.73
N THR A 470 29.81 -2.99 8.64
CA THR A 470 29.88 -3.19 10.09
C THR A 470 28.77 -2.40 10.77
N ALA A 471 28.27 -2.93 11.89
CA ALA A 471 27.22 -2.24 12.65
C ALA A 471 27.69 -0.87 13.13
N PRO A 472 26.84 0.17 13.06
CA PRO A 472 27.18 1.48 13.56
C PRO A 472 27.38 1.45 15.09
N ALA A 473 28.27 2.32 15.60
CA ALA A 473 28.49 2.45 17.02
C ALA A 473 27.26 3.07 17.71
N ALA A 474 26.80 2.41 18.77
CA ALA A 474 25.67 2.95 19.55
C ALA A 474 26.07 4.27 20.24
N PRO A 475 25.14 5.22 20.36
CA PRO A 475 25.37 6.45 21.13
C PRO A 475 25.71 6.12 22.59
N THR A 476 26.63 6.87 23.15
CA THR A 476 26.90 6.86 24.59
C THR A 476 25.93 7.78 25.32
N GLU A 477 25.35 7.32 26.45
CA GLU A 477 24.48 8.15 27.28
C GLU A 477 25.22 9.35 27.90
#